data_0a3752e226531399e583d8671a25fbd7
#
_entry.id   0a3752e226531399e583d8671a25fbd7
#
_cell.length_a   1.000
_cell.length_b   1.000
_cell.length_c   1.000
_cell.angle_alpha   90.00
_cell.angle_beta   90.00
_cell.angle_gamma   90.00
#
_symmetry.space_group_name_H-M   'P 1'
#
loop_
_entity.id
_entity.type
_entity.pdbx_description
1 polymer ?
#
loop_
_entity_poly.entity_id
_entity_poly.type
_entity_poly.pdbx_seq_one_letter_code
_entity_poly.pdbx_strand_id
1 'polypeptide(L)'
;AAGRARPGAAASAWRTVEAWLGPERSHQDFIFGNTAVEVKSLSGAERSSVRISSEDQLESLNDALFLRVYRLSSLADAAGARSLNEIVTAVQARLGEADAVEAFDRKLVARGYAPLPDYDEPRFVVSDVRSYRVGDGFPRLMRSQLPPGIANVAYDIRLETIAPYECDEAAIFGED
;
A
#
# COMPACT_ATOMS: atom_id res chain seq x y z
N ALA A 1 -13.63 34.59 1.71
CA ALA A 1 -12.77 33.44 1.98
C ALA A 1 -13.51 32.51 2.95
N ALA A 2 -14.20 31.50 2.44
CA ALA A 2 -14.83 30.48 3.28
C ALA A 2 -13.75 29.44 3.59
N GLY A 3 -13.29 29.41 4.86
CA GLY A 3 -12.40 28.40 5.37
C GLY A 3 -13.08 27.04 5.27
N ARG A 4 -12.49 26.10 4.52
CA ARG A 4 -12.88 24.69 4.56
C ARG A 4 -12.59 24.18 5.98
N ALA A 5 -13.65 23.80 6.69
CA ALA A 5 -13.50 23.07 7.94
C ALA A 5 -12.71 21.80 7.69
N ARG A 6 -11.66 21.54 8.48
CA ARG A 6 -10.95 20.25 8.46
C ARG A 6 -11.97 19.16 8.81
N PRO A 7 -12.04 18.03 8.06
CA PRO A 7 -12.90 16.92 8.44
C PRO A 7 -12.48 16.46 9.85
N GLY A 8 -13.47 16.22 10.73
CA GLY A 8 -13.21 15.68 12.07
C GLY A 8 -12.47 14.34 11.98
N ALA A 9 -11.77 13.95 13.05
CA ALA A 9 -10.96 12.72 13.11
C ALA A 9 -11.73 11.45 12.66
N ALA A 10 -13.03 11.35 12.99
CA ALA A 10 -13.92 10.28 12.55
C ALA A 10 -14.06 10.20 11.01
N ALA A 11 -14.25 11.35 10.35
CA ALA A 11 -14.35 11.41 8.89
C ALA A 11 -13.01 11.06 8.22
N SER A 12 -11.88 11.31 8.88
CA SER A 12 -10.54 10.93 8.41
C SER A 12 -10.32 9.42 8.51
N ALA A 13 -10.66 8.80 9.64
CA ALA A 13 -10.53 7.36 9.86
C ALA A 13 -11.36 6.56 8.86
N TRP A 14 -12.62 6.92 8.68
CA TRP A 14 -13.51 6.29 7.71
C TRP A 14 -12.96 6.37 6.27
N ARG A 15 -12.51 7.56 5.84
CA ARG A 15 -11.92 7.76 4.50
C ARG A 15 -10.69 6.89 4.27
N THR A 16 -9.87 6.69 5.30
CA THR A 16 -8.69 5.82 5.21
C THR A 16 -9.08 4.37 4.97
N VAL A 17 -10.11 3.89 5.67
CA VAL A 17 -10.62 2.52 5.46
C VAL A 17 -11.27 2.36 4.09
N GLU A 18 -12.07 3.34 3.65
CA GLU A 18 -12.66 3.32 2.30
C GLU A 18 -11.62 3.31 1.20
N ALA A 19 -10.55 4.09 1.37
CA ALA A 19 -9.46 4.17 0.41
C ALA A 19 -8.70 2.84 0.22
N TRP A 20 -8.75 1.92 1.20
CA TRP A 20 -8.12 0.60 1.09
C TRP A 20 -8.98 -0.34 0.24
N LEU A 21 -8.57 -0.56 -1.00
CA LEU A 21 -9.28 -1.37 -2.00
C LEU A 21 -8.66 -2.75 -2.23
N GLY A 22 -7.54 -3.08 -1.61
CA GLY A 22 -6.88 -4.37 -1.75
C GLY A 22 -7.81 -5.59 -1.58
N PRO A 23 -8.83 -5.58 -0.70
CA PRO A 23 -9.83 -6.65 -0.60
C PRO A 23 -10.87 -6.68 -1.73
N GLU A 24 -11.03 -5.64 -2.52
CA GLU A 24 -12.16 -5.39 -3.43
C GLU A 24 -11.86 -5.71 -4.91
N ARG A 25 -10.87 -6.53 -5.21
CA ARG A 25 -10.41 -6.83 -6.59
C ARG A 25 -9.99 -5.58 -7.38
N SER A 26 -9.61 -4.51 -6.71
CA SER A 26 -8.98 -3.36 -7.34
C SER A 26 -7.58 -3.74 -7.85
N HIS A 27 -7.10 -3.04 -8.87
CA HIS A 27 -5.75 -3.20 -9.37
C HIS A 27 -4.71 -2.58 -8.45
N GLN A 28 -5.07 -1.53 -7.70
CA GLN A 28 -4.23 -0.85 -6.72
C GLN A 28 -4.75 -1.09 -5.31
N ASP A 29 -3.84 -1.01 -4.33
CA ASP A 29 -4.17 -1.27 -2.93
C ASP A 29 -4.96 -0.13 -2.29
N PHE A 30 -4.66 1.13 -2.65
CA PHE A 30 -5.33 2.31 -2.11
C PHE A 30 -5.68 3.32 -3.19
N ILE A 31 -6.82 4.00 -3.02
CA ILE A 31 -7.21 5.16 -3.82
C ILE A 31 -7.69 6.27 -2.89
N PHE A 32 -6.95 7.37 -2.83
CA PHE A 32 -7.26 8.60 -2.08
C PHE A 32 -7.69 9.69 -3.06
N GLY A 33 -8.99 9.92 -3.21
CA GLY A 33 -9.50 10.85 -4.22
C GLY A 33 -9.07 10.43 -5.61
N ASN A 34 -8.17 11.18 -6.24
CA ASN A 34 -7.65 10.89 -7.57
C ASN A 34 -6.18 10.41 -7.58
N THR A 35 -5.73 9.90 -6.44
CA THR A 35 -4.39 9.34 -6.26
C THR A 35 -4.48 7.86 -5.93
N ALA A 36 -3.87 7.02 -6.76
CA ALA A 36 -3.76 5.58 -6.55
C ALA A 36 -2.38 5.23 -5.97
N VAL A 37 -2.35 4.24 -5.08
CA VAL A 37 -1.11 3.73 -4.48
C VAL A 37 -1.10 2.21 -4.53
N GLU A 38 -0.08 1.68 -5.18
CA GLU A 38 0.28 0.26 -5.10
C GLU A 38 1.34 0.06 -4.03
N VAL A 39 1.14 -0.90 -3.14
CA VAL A 39 2.04 -1.18 -2.02
C VAL A 39 2.77 -2.50 -2.23
N LYS A 40 4.08 -2.47 -2.04
CA LYS A 40 4.91 -3.68 -2.08
C LYS A 40 5.73 -3.81 -0.81
N SER A 41 5.90 -5.03 -0.33
CA SER A 41 6.82 -5.34 0.77
C SER A 41 7.97 -6.21 0.28
N LEU A 42 9.16 -5.91 0.77
CA LEU A 42 10.37 -6.69 0.55
C LEU A 42 10.85 -7.21 1.90
N SER A 43 10.97 -8.52 2.02
CA SER A 43 11.60 -9.17 3.16
C SER A 43 12.98 -9.70 2.74
N GLY A 44 13.98 -9.48 3.59
CA GLY A 44 15.39 -9.84 3.35
C GLY A 44 16.23 -8.68 2.80
N ALA A 45 17.45 -8.57 3.33
CA ALA A 45 18.36 -7.45 3.06
C ALA A 45 18.85 -7.38 1.61
N GLU A 46 18.89 -8.50 0.92
CA GLU A 46 19.48 -8.63 -0.44
C GLU A 46 18.49 -8.39 -1.59
N ARG A 47 17.19 -8.22 -1.30
CA ARG A 47 16.21 -8.01 -2.36
C ARG A 47 16.29 -6.57 -2.88
N SER A 48 16.66 -6.46 -4.15
CA SER A 48 16.78 -5.19 -4.88
C SER A 48 15.71 -5.00 -5.96
N SER A 49 14.72 -5.88 -6.00
CA SER A 49 13.62 -5.80 -6.96
C SER A 49 12.25 -6.02 -6.31
N VAL A 50 11.24 -5.38 -6.86
CA VAL A 50 9.82 -5.57 -6.50
C VAL A 50 9.11 -6.35 -7.58
N ARG A 51 8.26 -7.29 -7.17
CA ARG A 51 7.43 -8.05 -8.08
C ARG A 51 6.10 -7.33 -8.33
N ILE A 52 5.83 -7.08 -9.60
CA ILE A 52 4.55 -6.64 -10.11
C ILE A 52 3.80 -7.88 -10.58
N SER A 53 2.66 -8.16 -9.96
CA SER A 53 1.94 -9.44 -10.14
C SER A 53 0.95 -9.40 -11.32
N SER A 54 0.67 -8.20 -11.84
CA SER A 54 -0.19 -7.99 -13.00
C SER A 54 0.18 -6.67 -13.67
N GLU A 55 0.06 -6.63 -14.99
CA GLU A 55 0.23 -5.41 -15.80
C GLU A 55 -0.70 -4.27 -15.37
N ASP A 56 -1.83 -4.60 -14.75
CA ASP A 56 -2.82 -3.62 -14.31
C ASP A 56 -2.40 -2.85 -13.03
N GLN A 57 -1.48 -3.40 -12.23
CA GLN A 57 -1.07 -2.77 -10.96
C GLN A 57 -0.40 -1.40 -11.14
N LEU A 58 0.31 -1.22 -12.25
CA LEU A 58 0.99 0.04 -12.57
C LEU A 58 0.34 0.79 -13.74
N GLU A 59 -0.94 0.51 -14.03
CA GLU A 59 -1.80 1.26 -14.94
C GLU A 59 -3.04 1.74 -14.17
N SER A 60 -3.34 3.03 -14.20
CA SER A 60 -4.45 3.61 -13.46
C SER A 60 -5.11 4.73 -14.26
N LEU A 61 -6.41 4.89 -14.08
CA LEU A 61 -7.21 6.00 -14.61
C LEU A 61 -7.18 7.23 -13.70
N ASN A 62 -6.57 7.13 -12.51
CA ASN A 62 -6.41 8.25 -11.60
C ASN A 62 -5.30 9.20 -12.10
N ASP A 63 -5.36 10.47 -11.70
CA ASP A 63 -4.41 11.51 -12.13
C ASP A 63 -2.97 11.24 -11.66
N ALA A 64 -2.83 10.55 -10.52
CA ALA A 64 -1.56 10.18 -9.96
C ALA A 64 -1.54 8.71 -9.53
N LEU A 65 -0.43 8.04 -9.81
CA LEU A 65 -0.16 6.68 -9.37
C LEU A 65 1.21 6.63 -8.71
N PHE A 66 1.29 5.97 -7.56
CA PHE A 66 2.52 5.78 -6.83
C PHE A 66 2.75 4.30 -6.51
N LEU A 67 4.02 3.90 -6.53
CA LEU A 67 4.50 2.63 -5.99
C LEU A 67 5.16 2.91 -4.65
N ARG A 68 4.61 2.36 -3.56
CA ARG A 68 5.17 2.50 -2.21
C ARG A 68 5.78 1.17 -1.76
N VAL A 69 7.06 1.19 -1.45
CA VAL A 69 7.84 -0.01 -1.13
C VAL A 69 8.28 0.03 0.33
N TYR A 70 7.87 -0.96 1.10
CA TYR A 70 8.27 -1.18 2.48
C TYR A 70 9.36 -2.26 2.55
N ARG A 71 10.50 -1.94 3.12
CA ARG A 71 11.53 -2.93 3.43
C ARG A 71 11.31 -3.45 4.84
N LEU A 72 11.08 -4.75 4.94
CA LEU A 72 10.82 -5.43 6.20
C LEU A 72 12.04 -6.24 6.61
N SER A 73 12.45 -6.10 7.87
CA SER A 73 13.51 -6.92 8.48
C SER A 73 12.91 -7.80 9.56
N SER A 74 13.18 -9.10 9.48
CA SER A 74 12.77 -10.08 10.48
C SER A 74 13.78 -10.09 11.64
N LEU A 75 13.67 -9.12 12.52
CA LEU A 75 14.47 -9.01 13.73
C LEU A 75 13.51 -9.09 14.92
N ALA A 76 13.21 -10.30 15.38
CA ALA A 76 12.19 -10.57 16.40
C ALA A 76 12.39 -9.75 17.68
N ASP A 77 13.65 -9.54 18.09
CA ASP A 77 14.03 -8.78 19.29
C ASP A 77 14.23 -7.28 19.04
N ALA A 78 14.02 -6.79 17.81
CA ALA A 78 14.19 -5.37 17.54
C ALA A 78 13.08 -4.54 18.20
N ALA A 79 13.47 -3.43 18.81
CA ALA A 79 12.51 -2.46 19.32
C ALA A 79 11.58 -2.00 18.19
N GLY A 80 10.26 -2.16 18.38
CA GLY A 80 9.25 -1.83 17.37
C GLY A 80 8.92 -2.93 16.36
N ALA A 81 9.53 -4.12 16.46
CA ALA A 81 9.10 -5.27 15.68
C ALA A 81 7.66 -5.67 16.07
N ARG A 82 6.83 -5.89 15.06
CA ARG A 82 5.41 -6.22 15.23
C ARG A 82 5.01 -7.44 14.42
N SER A 83 4.12 -8.22 15.00
CA SER A 83 3.41 -9.29 14.32
C SER A 83 2.22 -8.74 13.52
N LEU A 84 1.61 -9.58 12.68
CA LEU A 84 0.40 -9.19 11.95
C LEU A 84 -0.75 -8.87 12.92
N ASN A 85 -0.97 -9.68 13.97
CA ASN A 85 -2.01 -9.44 14.96
C ASN A 85 -1.79 -8.11 15.70
N GLU A 86 -0.55 -7.78 16.06
CA GLU A 86 -0.22 -6.51 16.71
C GLU A 86 -0.44 -5.30 15.79
N ILE A 87 -0.15 -5.44 14.48
CA ILE A 87 -0.42 -4.38 13.50
C ILE A 87 -1.92 -4.15 13.37
N VAL A 88 -2.72 -5.22 13.24
CA VAL A 88 -4.19 -5.11 13.15
C VAL A 88 -4.75 -4.41 14.38
N THR A 89 -4.36 -4.85 15.58
CA THR A 89 -4.78 -4.22 16.85
C THR A 89 -4.39 -2.73 16.91
N ALA A 90 -3.19 -2.39 16.47
CA ALA A 90 -2.74 -1.01 16.46
C ALA A 90 -3.52 -0.13 15.47
N VAL A 91 -3.91 -0.67 14.31
CA VAL A 91 -4.76 0.03 13.33
C VAL A 91 -6.16 0.24 13.92
N GLN A 92 -6.79 -0.79 14.48
CA GLN A 92 -8.10 -0.68 15.13
C GLN A 92 -8.11 0.40 16.22
N ALA A 93 -7.06 0.43 17.07
CA ALA A 93 -6.91 1.44 18.12
C ALA A 93 -6.77 2.87 17.53
N ARG A 94 -6.13 3.03 16.36
CA ARG A 94 -5.99 4.32 15.69
C ARG A 94 -7.27 4.80 15.02
N LEU A 95 -8.06 3.88 14.48
CA LEU A 95 -9.35 4.22 13.86
C LEU A 95 -10.32 4.80 14.89
N GLY A 96 -10.38 4.22 16.10
CA GLY A 96 -11.10 4.75 17.26
C GLY A 96 -12.64 4.71 17.14
N GLU A 97 -13.19 4.97 15.96
CA GLU A 97 -14.62 4.99 15.70
C GLU A 97 -15.14 3.58 15.38
N ALA A 98 -16.22 3.17 16.04
CA ALA A 98 -16.76 1.81 15.91
C ALA A 98 -17.10 1.41 14.48
N ASP A 99 -17.72 2.31 13.70
CA ASP A 99 -18.10 2.03 12.31
C ASP A 99 -16.88 1.85 11.41
N ALA A 100 -15.81 2.63 11.63
CA ALA A 100 -14.55 2.51 10.88
C ALA A 100 -13.83 1.21 11.23
N VAL A 101 -13.81 0.81 12.51
CA VAL A 101 -13.25 -0.46 12.97
C VAL A 101 -14.02 -1.63 12.34
N GLU A 102 -15.37 -1.60 12.38
CA GLU A 102 -16.19 -2.66 11.78
C GLU A 102 -15.97 -2.77 10.26
N ALA A 103 -15.86 -1.64 9.55
CA ALA A 103 -15.56 -1.65 8.12
C ALA A 103 -14.17 -2.23 7.82
N PHE A 104 -13.17 -1.90 8.65
CA PHE A 104 -11.82 -2.46 8.56
C PHE A 104 -11.82 -3.97 8.78
N ASP A 105 -12.53 -4.45 9.80
CA ASP A 105 -12.62 -5.86 10.14
C ASP A 105 -13.30 -6.67 9.02
N ARG A 106 -14.37 -6.13 8.41
CA ARG A 106 -14.99 -6.75 7.23
C ARG A 106 -14.01 -6.91 6.07
N LYS A 107 -13.18 -5.90 5.82
CA LYS A 107 -12.13 -5.95 4.77
C LYS A 107 -11.05 -6.96 5.11
N LEU A 108 -10.63 -7.06 6.38
CA LEU A 108 -9.68 -8.09 6.84
C LEU A 108 -10.22 -9.51 6.61
N VAL A 109 -11.47 -9.77 7.00
CA VAL A 109 -12.14 -11.06 6.76
C VAL A 109 -12.22 -11.37 5.28
N ALA A 110 -12.55 -10.39 4.43
CA ALA A 110 -12.58 -10.57 2.98
C ALA A 110 -11.21 -10.94 2.38
N ARG A 111 -10.10 -10.52 3.04
CA ARG A 111 -8.72 -10.93 2.71
C ARG A 111 -8.31 -12.26 3.32
N GLY A 112 -9.20 -12.90 4.09
CA GLY A 112 -8.94 -14.18 4.75
C GLY A 112 -8.18 -14.06 6.07
N TYR A 113 -8.08 -12.84 6.64
CA TYR A 113 -7.48 -12.68 7.95
C TYR A 113 -8.45 -13.14 9.05
N ALA A 114 -7.93 -13.88 10.01
CA ALA A 114 -8.52 -14.15 11.31
C ALA A 114 -7.42 -14.04 12.37
N PRO A 115 -7.72 -13.66 13.61
CA PRO A 115 -6.70 -13.50 14.66
C PRO A 115 -6.20 -14.86 15.16
N LEU A 116 -5.43 -15.56 14.34
CA LEU A 116 -4.84 -16.85 14.65
C LEU A 116 -3.50 -16.67 15.39
N PRO A 117 -3.15 -17.55 16.35
CA PRO A 117 -1.84 -17.52 17.01
C PRO A 117 -0.66 -17.60 16.03
N ASP A 118 -0.83 -18.25 14.87
CA ASP A 118 0.19 -18.33 13.82
C ASP A 118 0.60 -16.97 13.26
N TYR A 119 -0.21 -15.93 13.48
CA TYR A 119 0.07 -14.56 13.07
C TYR A 119 0.74 -13.70 14.15
N ASP A 120 1.09 -14.30 15.30
CA ASP A 120 1.92 -13.64 16.31
C ASP A 120 3.42 -13.74 15.97
N GLU A 121 3.77 -14.63 15.05
CA GLU A 121 5.11 -14.78 14.46
C GLU A 121 4.99 -15.00 12.94
N PRO A 122 5.96 -14.59 12.11
CA PRO A 122 7.15 -13.80 12.51
C PRO A 122 6.82 -12.33 12.79
N ARG A 123 7.73 -11.67 13.51
CA ARG A 123 7.67 -10.23 13.78
C ARG A 123 8.59 -9.48 12.85
N PHE A 124 8.16 -8.31 12.38
CA PHE A 124 8.92 -7.49 11.46
C PHE A 124 9.04 -6.05 11.95
N VAL A 125 10.16 -5.44 11.62
CA VAL A 125 10.36 -3.99 11.70
C VAL A 125 10.43 -3.42 10.28
N VAL A 126 9.82 -2.25 10.06
CA VAL A 126 10.00 -1.50 8.84
C VAL A 126 11.34 -0.78 8.91
N SER A 127 12.31 -1.21 8.11
CA SER A 127 13.67 -0.65 8.10
C SER A 127 13.82 0.49 7.09
N ASP A 128 13.02 0.52 6.03
CA ASP A 128 13.04 1.58 5.01
C ASP A 128 11.68 1.67 4.32
N VAL A 129 11.29 2.87 3.90
CA VAL A 129 10.07 3.12 3.11
C VAL A 129 10.43 4.07 1.99
N ARG A 130 10.17 3.67 0.75
CA ARG A 130 10.37 4.51 -0.43
C ARG A 130 9.11 4.62 -1.26
N SER A 131 8.90 5.78 -1.81
CA SER A 131 7.77 6.06 -2.69
C SER A 131 8.29 6.51 -4.05
N TYR A 132 7.64 6.03 -5.11
CA TYR A 132 8.02 6.32 -6.48
C TYR A 132 6.80 6.80 -7.24
N ARG A 133 6.92 7.91 -7.97
CA ARG A 133 5.86 8.38 -8.86
C ARG A 133 5.88 7.55 -10.14
N VAL A 134 4.76 6.90 -10.43
CA VAL A 134 4.58 6.09 -11.63
C VAL A 134 3.95 6.97 -12.72
N GLY A 135 4.75 7.34 -13.72
CA GLY A 135 4.33 8.24 -14.79
C GLY A 135 5.08 7.95 -16.08
N ASP A 136 5.28 8.97 -16.89
CA ASP A 136 6.00 8.86 -18.14
C ASP A 136 7.46 8.44 -17.91
N GLY A 137 7.91 7.47 -18.70
CA GLY A 137 9.25 6.92 -18.61
C GLY A 137 9.48 5.93 -17.46
N PHE A 138 8.53 5.77 -16.52
CA PHE A 138 8.63 4.75 -15.48
C PHE A 138 8.62 3.34 -16.13
N PRO A 139 9.56 2.44 -15.74
CA PRO A 139 9.64 1.11 -16.33
C PRO A 139 8.47 0.23 -15.88
N ARG A 140 7.43 0.17 -16.71
CA ARG A 140 6.22 -0.64 -16.45
C ARG A 140 5.72 -1.27 -17.74
N LEU A 141 5.01 -2.39 -17.59
CA LEU A 141 4.18 -2.95 -18.64
C LEU A 141 2.73 -2.57 -18.37
N MET A 142 2.05 -2.07 -19.38
CA MET A 142 0.65 -1.69 -19.30
C MET A 142 -0.18 -2.58 -20.22
N ARG A 143 -1.38 -2.95 -19.78
CA ARG A 143 -2.32 -3.76 -20.60
C ARG A 143 -2.54 -3.15 -21.98
N SER A 144 -2.69 -1.83 -22.03
CA SER A 144 -2.91 -1.07 -23.27
C SER A 144 -1.76 -1.17 -24.28
N GLN A 145 -0.57 -1.59 -23.84
CA GLN A 145 0.64 -1.70 -24.68
C GLN A 145 1.04 -3.16 -24.98
N LEU A 146 0.33 -4.14 -24.40
CA LEU A 146 0.63 -5.54 -24.65
C LEU A 146 0.13 -5.98 -26.03
N PRO A 147 0.86 -6.87 -26.72
CA PRO A 147 0.39 -7.48 -27.94
C PRO A 147 -0.92 -8.26 -27.72
N PRO A 148 -1.81 -8.31 -28.72
CA PRO A 148 -3.04 -9.11 -28.65
C PRO A 148 -2.75 -10.57 -28.27
N GLY A 149 -3.51 -11.10 -27.29
CA GLY A 149 -3.36 -12.47 -26.82
C GLY A 149 -2.39 -12.64 -25.64
N ILE A 150 -1.69 -11.57 -25.23
CA ILE A 150 -0.86 -11.58 -24.00
C ILE A 150 -1.65 -10.94 -22.88
N ALA A 151 -1.74 -11.63 -21.73
CA ALA A 151 -2.41 -11.18 -20.51
C ALA A 151 -1.78 -11.86 -19.29
N ASN A 152 -2.11 -11.34 -18.10
CA ASN A 152 -1.63 -11.84 -16.80
C ASN A 152 -0.10 -11.83 -16.71
N VAL A 153 0.51 -10.72 -17.13
CA VAL A 153 1.96 -10.55 -17.14
C VAL A 153 2.44 -10.16 -15.76
N ALA A 154 3.28 -10.98 -15.17
CA ALA A 154 4.00 -10.66 -13.95
C ALA A 154 5.49 -10.44 -14.26
N TYR A 155 6.09 -9.43 -13.62
CA TYR A 155 7.48 -9.04 -13.85
C TYR A 155 8.12 -8.42 -12.63
N ASP A 156 9.44 -8.32 -12.63
CA ASP A 156 10.19 -7.69 -11.53
C ASP A 156 10.81 -6.37 -12.00
N ILE A 157 10.71 -5.34 -11.15
CA ILE A 157 11.35 -4.04 -11.37
C ILE A 157 12.52 -3.91 -10.39
N ARG A 158 13.72 -3.60 -10.91
CA ARG A 158 14.89 -3.30 -10.07
C ARG A 158 14.75 -1.92 -9.45
N LEU A 159 14.91 -1.81 -8.13
CA LEU A 159 14.77 -0.54 -7.41
C LEU A 159 15.78 0.51 -7.88
N GLU A 160 16.99 0.09 -8.25
CA GLU A 160 18.03 1.00 -8.78
C GLU A 160 17.59 1.71 -10.07
N THR A 161 16.76 1.05 -10.91
CA THR A 161 16.29 1.62 -12.18
C THR A 161 15.18 2.64 -11.99
N ILE A 162 14.47 2.58 -10.86
CA ILE A 162 13.38 3.51 -10.54
C ILE A 162 13.79 4.60 -9.54
N ALA A 163 15.04 4.63 -9.09
CA ALA A 163 15.54 5.68 -8.20
C ALA A 163 15.28 7.12 -8.71
N PRO A 164 15.35 7.42 -10.03
CA PRO A 164 15.01 8.75 -10.54
C PRO A 164 13.54 9.19 -10.34
N TYR A 165 12.65 8.26 -10.02
CA TYR A 165 11.22 8.52 -9.80
C TYR A 165 10.87 8.57 -8.30
N GLU A 166 11.87 8.47 -7.41
CA GLU A 166 11.66 8.57 -5.97
C GLU A 166 11.10 9.95 -5.61
N CYS A 167 10.15 9.97 -4.69
CA CYS A 167 9.48 11.17 -4.23
C CYS A 167 9.16 11.09 -2.74
N ASP A 168 8.93 12.25 -2.14
CA ASP A 168 8.56 12.37 -0.74
C ASP A 168 7.12 11.89 -0.49
N GLU A 169 6.83 11.55 0.75
CA GLU A 169 5.49 11.13 1.20
C GLU A 169 4.43 12.21 0.97
N ALA A 170 4.81 13.48 1.09
CA ALA A 170 3.95 14.63 0.80
C ALA A 170 3.41 14.62 -0.64
N ALA A 171 4.13 14.04 -1.59
CA ALA A 171 3.65 13.89 -2.98
C ALA A 171 2.42 12.97 -3.10
N ILE A 172 2.24 12.04 -2.15
CA ILE A 172 1.13 11.08 -2.11
C ILE A 172 -0.04 11.64 -1.31
N PHE A 173 0.24 12.14 -0.11
CA PHE A 173 -0.79 12.47 0.88
C PHE A 173 -1.05 13.97 1.02
N GLY A 174 -0.29 14.82 0.32
CA GLY A 174 -0.29 16.27 0.49
C GLY A 174 0.52 16.70 1.73
N GLU A 175 0.80 17.98 1.82
CA GLU A 175 1.35 18.55 3.06
C GLU A 175 0.22 18.65 4.10
N ASP A 176 0.46 18.15 5.32
CA ASP A 176 -0.42 18.27 6.49
C ASP A 176 -0.53 19.73 6.99
#